data_2d4f28466bdc842337098e8a28a03cb9
#
_entry.id   2d4f28466bdc842337098e8a28a03cb9
#
_cell.length_a   1.000
_cell.length_b   1.000
_cell.length_c   1.000
_cell.angle_alpha   90.00
_cell.angle_beta   90.00
_cell.angle_gamma   90.00
#
_symmetry.space_group_name_H-M   'P 1'
#
loop_
_entity.id
_entity.type
_entity.pdbx_description
1 polymer ?
#
loop_
_entity_poly.entity_id
_entity_poly.type
_entity_poly.pdbx_seq_one_letter_code
_entity_poly.pdbx_strand_id
1 'polypeptide(L)'
;MLVPILFLIVISFAIPLSGFTSSHLIKEVMTRLARDSFLAVALIIPILAGMGINFAISLGAMSAQIGVIMSQNWLIGEKIGGIGGLLVAALIALPIAIGLGYFAGSVMNKARGREMITSMILAFLVTGFYQFFVLFICGKVIPITNKEILLSRGYGIRNTIRLETAGAFDDLLMVKVKVPGLMRPIEFPFFTYILIALACIFVIWFKRTKLGQDFRSVGQSQRVANSAGLHVDQIRVQSVMISTVLAMFGQLIFLQSIGTMNVYSGTDQTSLFAAAAILVGGASVAKATIPNIFIGVALFHTMFIVMPNAGKALTGNPAIGEYFRSFISYGVVTLALVMHAWSRAKARDDERKRLRRDKTDAAEAAKKASAENTP
;
A
#
# COMPACT_ATOMS: atom_id res chain seq x y z
N MET A 1 -13.28 14.49 2.72
CA MET A 1 -13.23 14.60 4.20
C MET A 1 -14.27 13.74 4.93
N LEU A 2 -15.30 13.24 4.25
CA LEU A 2 -16.39 12.46 4.90
C LEU A 2 -15.90 11.15 5.54
N VAL A 3 -15.03 10.41 4.86
CA VAL A 3 -14.54 9.09 5.31
C VAL A 3 -13.73 9.17 6.61
N PRO A 4 -12.72 10.06 6.76
CA PRO A 4 -12.00 10.21 8.03
C PRO A 4 -12.93 10.56 9.21
N ILE A 5 -13.94 11.42 8.98
CA ILE A 5 -14.90 11.83 10.02
C ILE A 5 -15.74 10.64 10.47
N LEU A 6 -16.25 9.83 9.53
CA LEU A 6 -17.02 8.64 9.83
C LEU A 6 -16.20 7.64 10.66
N PHE A 7 -14.92 7.43 10.29
CA PHE A 7 -14.02 6.58 11.08
C PHE A 7 -13.78 7.12 12.48
N LEU A 8 -13.58 8.43 12.63
CA LEU A 8 -13.44 9.06 13.94
C LEU A 8 -14.67 8.84 14.82
N ILE A 9 -15.89 8.98 14.26
CA ILE A 9 -17.13 8.74 14.98
C ILE A 9 -17.18 7.27 15.45
N VAL A 10 -16.99 6.32 14.54
CA VAL A 10 -17.04 4.88 14.86
C VAL A 10 -16.00 4.53 15.93
N ILE A 11 -14.77 5.00 15.80
CA ILE A 11 -13.68 4.76 16.76
C ILE A 11 -14.00 5.37 18.12
N SER A 12 -14.56 6.59 18.17
CA SER A 12 -14.93 7.26 19.42
C SER A 12 -15.96 6.47 20.23
N PHE A 13 -16.92 5.82 19.57
CA PHE A 13 -17.86 4.90 20.23
C PHE A 13 -17.23 3.56 20.60
N ALA A 14 -16.31 3.04 19.79
CA ALA A 14 -15.73 1.72 19.99
C ALA A 14 -14.63 1.69 21.08
N ILE A 15 -13.87 2.78 21.28
CA ILE A 15 -12.81 2.86 22.31
C ILE A 15 -13.32 2.56 23.71
N PRO A 16 -14.38 3.21 24.23
CA PRO A 16 -14.90 2.93 25.57
C PRO A 16 -15.37 1.48 25.72
N LEU A 17 -16.01 0.92 24.67
CA LEU A 17 -16.52 -0.44 24.66
C LEU A 17 -15.41 -1.50 24.61
N SER A 18 -14.24 -1.16 24.08
CA SER A 18 -13.13 -2.11 23.93
C SER A 18 -12.47 -2.52 25.25
N GLY A 19 -12.61 -1.72 26.30
CA GLY A 19 -11.98 -1.94 27.62
C GLY A 19 -10.45 -1.82 27.59
N PHE A 20 -9.84 -1.35 26.50
CA PHE A 20 -8.40 -1.15 26.42
C PHE A 20 -7.95 0.07 27.25
N THR A 21 -6.84 -0.11 27.95
CA THR A 21 -6.18 1.03 28.61
C THR A 21 -5.59 1.97 27.54
N SER A 22 -5.68 3.28 27.76
CA SER A 22 -5.15 4.28 26.83
C SER A 22 -3.67 4.06 26.48
N SER A 23 -2.86 3.62 27.45
CA SER A 23 -1.44 3.29 27.24
C SER A 23 -1.24 2.14 26.25
N HIS A 24 -2.06 1.09 26.36
CA HIS A 24 -1.99 -0.05 25.43
C HIS A 24 -2.40 0.38 24.03
N LEU A 25 -3.50 1.12 23.90
CA LEU A 25 -3.99 1.59 22.59
C LEU A 25 -2.97 2.50 21.90
N ILE A 26 -2.38 3.46 22.61
CA ILE A 26 -1.37 4.36 22.05
C ILE A 26 -0.14 3.56 21.59
N LYS A 27 0.36 2.63 22.42
CA LYS A 27 1.51 1.78 22.07
C LYS A 27 1.23 1.00 20.78
N GLU A 28 0.08 0.30 20.72
CA GLU A 28 -0.30 -0.51 19.55
C GLU A 28 -0.46 0.33 18.27
N VAL A 29 -1.13 1.49 18.39
CA VAL A 29 -1.30 2.40 17.24
C VAL A 29 0.05 2.93 16.76
N MET A 30 0.94 3.33 17.68
CA MET A 30 2.28 3.79 17.31
C MET A 30 3.10 2.70 16.64
N THR A 31 3.12 1.48 17.19
CA THR A 31 3.83 0.35 16.56
C THR A 31 3.31 0.07 15.15
N ARG A 32 1.98 0.03 14.97
CA ARG A 32 1.36 -0.19 13.66
C ARG A 32 1.59 0.97 12.70
N LEU A 33 1.57 2.20 13.19
CA LEU A 33 1.90 3.37 12.39
C LEU A 33 3.33 3.28 11.84
N ALA A 34 4.28 2.89 12.69
CA ALA A 34 5.67 2.67 12.30
C ALA A 34 5.80 1.56 11.25
N ARG A 35 5.05 0.48 11.39
CA ARG A 35 5.14 -0.71 10.55
C ARG A 35 4.47 -0.56 9.18
N ASP A 36 3.26 0.02 9.16
CA ASP A 36 2.39 -0.04 7.98
C ASP A 36 2.44 1.24 7.12
N SER A 37 2.94 2.38 7.68
CA SER A 37 2.98 3.65 6.94
C SER A 37 3.87 3.59 5.70
N PHE A 38 4.97 2.85 5.74
CA PHE A 38 5.90 2.78 4.60
C PHE A 38 5.24 2.16 3.37
N LEU A 39 4.45 1.10 3.55
CA LEU A 39 3.66 0.48 2.47
C LEU A 39 2.64 1.44 1.87
N ALA A 40 1.99 2.24 2.71
CA ALA A 40 1.04 3.25 2.24
C ALA A 40 1.74 4.39 1.48
N VAL A 41 2.97 4.77 1.88
CA VAL A 41 3.80 5.75 1.14
C VAL A 41 4.10 5.29 -0.28
N ALA A 42 4.33 4.00 -0.50
CA ALA A 42 4.59 3.43 -1.82
C ALA A 42 3.46 3.68 -2.84
N LEU A 43 2.21 3.86 -2.37
CA LEU A 43 1.05 4.15 -3.23
C LEU A 43 1.01 5.58 -3.78
N ILE A 44 1.75 6.54 -3.19
CA ILE A 44 1.73 7.93 -3.66
C ILE A 44 2.27 8.04 -5.09
N ILE A 45 3.29 7.26 -5.43
CA ILE A 45 4.00 7.37 -6.71
C ILE A 45 3.10 7.02 -7.90
N PRO A 46 2.40 5.86 -7.95
CA PRO A 46 1.49 5.56 -9.06
C PRO A 46 0.26 6.48 -9.08
N ILE A 47 -0.23 6.95 -7.93
CA ILE A 47 -1.31 7.94 -7.89
C ILE A 47 -0.85 9.26 -8.52
N LEU A 48 0.40 9.70 -8.27
CA LEU A 48 0.97 10.90 -8.89
C LEU A 48 1.03 10.80 -10.41
N ALA A 49 1.35 9.59 -10.94
CA ALA A 49 1.41 9.32 -12.37
C ALA A 49 0.04 9.03 -13.02
N GLY A 50 -1.06 9.18 -12.27
CA GLY A 50 -2.42 8.96 -12.78
C GLY A 50 -2.80 7.51 -13.01
N MET A 51 -2.03 6.55 -12.46
CA MET A 51 -2.33 5.11 -12.52
C MET A 51 -3.39 4.68 -11.50
N GLY A 52 -3.76 5.58 -10.58
CA GLY A 52 -4.67 5.27 -9.49
C GLY A 52 -4.01 4.45 -8.38
N ILE A 53 -4.83 3.74 -7.60
CA ILE A 53 -4.34 2.86 -6.54
C ILE A 53 -3.74 1.60 -7.18
N ASN A 54 -2.47 1.34 -6.88
CA ASN A 54 -1.74 0.19 -7.40
C ASN A 54 -1.86 -0.99 -6.43
N PHE A 55 -2.73 -1.95 -6.72
CA PHE A 55 -2.83 -3.19 -5.93
C PHE A 55 -1.65 -4.14 -6.18
N ALA A 56 -0.89 -3.95 -7.25
CA ALA A 56 0.30 -4.74 -7.52
C ALA A 56 1.50 -4.44 -6.60
N ILE A 57 1.36 -3.56 -5.59
CA ILE A 57 2.36 -3.41 -4.52
C ILE A 57 2.60 -4.72 -3.75
N SER A 58 1.62 -5.64 -3.73
CA SER A 58 1.82 -7.00 -3.18
C SER A 58 2.95 -7.77 -3.86
N LEU A 59 3.27 -7.49 -5.14
CA LEU A 59 4.41 -8.08 -5.82
C LEU A 59 5.74 -7.64 -5.19
N GLY A 60 5.81 -6.37 -4.75
CA GLY A 60 6.94 -5.88 -3.97
C GLY A 60 7.05 -6.58 -2.61
N ALA A 61 5.92 -6.78 -1.95
CA ALA A 61 5.87 -7.54 -0.70
C ALA A 61 6.29 -9.00 -0.88
N MET A 62 5.89 -9.67 -1.96
CA MET A 62 6.33 -11.02 -2.30
C MET A 62 7.84 -11.10 -2.57
N SER A 63 8.40 -10.12 -3.28
CA SER A 63 9.84 -10.07 -3.51
C SER A 63 10.62 -9.95 -2.21
N ALA A 64 10.13 -9.16 -1.25
CA ALA A 64 10.69 -9.08 0.09
C ALA A 64 10.65 -10.43 0.82
N GLN A 65 9.52 -11.15 0.77
CA GLN A 65 9.41 -12.48 1.36
C GLN A 65 10.41 -13.46 0.74
N ILE A 66 10.59 -13.47 -0.59
CA ILE A 66 11.60 -14.30 -1.25
C ILE A 66 12.99 -13.94 -0.74
N GLY A 67 13.33 -12.67 -0.64
CA GLY A 67 14.62 -12.21 -0.10
C GLY A 67 14.85 -12.68 1.34
N VAL A 68 13.84 -12.60 2.19
CA VAL A 68 13.89 -13.07 3.59
C VAL A 68 14.06 -14.60 3.65
N ILE A 69 13.34 -15.37 2.84
CA ILE A 69 13.48 -16.83 2.77
C ILE A 69 14.92 -17.20 2.39
N MET A 70 15.52 -16.53 1.40
CA MET A 70 16.88 -16.81 0.97
C MET A 70 17.91 -16.38 2.04
N SER A 71 17.72 -15.25 2.69
CA SER A 71 18.57 -14.81 3.80
C SER A 71 18.55 -15.80 4.96
N GLN A 72 17.36 -16.30 5.34
CA GLN A 72 17.21 -17.32 6.38
C GLN A 72 17.75 -18.70 5.95
N ASN A 73 17.65 -19.05 4.66
CA ASN A 73 18.23 -20.28 4.16
C ASN A 73 19.76 -20.33 4.40
N TRP A 74 20.42 -19.20 4.29
CA TRP A 74 21.87 -19.10 4.51
C TRP A 74 22.26 -18.75 5.95
N LEU A 75 21.27 -18.66 6.86
CA LEU A 75 21.47 -18.29 8.27
C LEU A 75 22.23 -16.97 8.43
N ILE A 76 21.94 -16.00 7.56
CA ILE A 76 22.65 -14.72 7.52
C ILE A 76 22.37 -13.91 8.79
N GLY A 77 21.14 -13.94 9.29
CA GLY A 77 20.74 -13.24 10.51
C GLY A 77 21.51 -13.74 11.74
N GLU A 78 21.77 -15.04 11.84
CA GLU A 78 22.60 -15.62 12.91
C GLU A 78 24.08 -15.26 12.77
N LYS A 79 24.61 -15.22 11.54
CA LYS A 79 26.03 -14.98 11.27
C LYS A 79 26.46 -13.54 11.43
N ILE A 80 25.66 -12.57 10.95
CA ILE A 80 26.01 -11.15 10.88
C ILE A 80 25.00 -10.24 11.55
N GLY A 81 24.05 -10.82 12.33
CA GLY A 81 23.01 -10.10 13.05
C GLY A 81 21.78 -9.80 12.21
N GLY A 82 20.68 -9.48 12.88
CA GLY A 82 19.37 -9.27 12.24
C GLY A 82 19.36 -8.17 11.17
N ILE A 83 20.09 -7.07 11.38
CA ILE A 83 20.23 -5.98 10.39
C ILE A 83 20.96 -6.48 9.14
N GLY A 84 22.04 -7.24 9.30
CA GLY A 84 22.76 -7.84 8.18
C GLY A 84 21.88 -8.79 7.38
N GLY A 85 21.06 -9.61 8.07
CA GLY A 85 20.06 -10.46 7.44
C GLY A 85 19.06 -9.69 6.61
N LEU A 86 18.55 -8.54 7.11
CA LEU A 86 17.62 -7.67 6.36
C LEU A 86 18.28 -6.99 5.16
N LEU A 87 19.54 -6.55 5.28
CA LEU A 87 20.26 -5.95 4.15
C LEU A 87 20.48 -6.96 3.03
N VAL A 88 20.88 -8.18 3.36
CA VAL A 88 21.02 -9.25 2.35
C VAL A 88 19.67 -9.62 1.76
N ALA A 89 18.62 -9.72 2.56
CA ALA A 89 17.26 -9.92 2.07
C ALA A 89 16.83 -8.81 1.10
N ALA A 90 17.13 -7.54 1.41
CA ALA A 90 16.85 -6.40 0.55
C ALA A 90 17.62 -6.47 -0.78
N LEU A 91 18.91 -6.83 -0.74
CA LEU A 91 19.76 -6.97 -1.93
C LEU A 91 19.22 -8.06 -2.88
N ILE A 92 18.75 -9.18 -2.34
CA ILE A 92 18.16 -10.27 -3.14
C ILE A 92 16.77 -9.86 -3.66
N ALA A 93 15.97 -9.22 -2.82
CA ALA A 93 14.61 -8.81 -3.18
C ALA A 93 14.59 -7.69 -4.22
N LEU A 94 15.58 -6.80 -4.25
CA LEU A 94 15.61 -5.62 -5.11
C LEU A 94 15.51 -5.94 -6.60
N PRO A 95 16.35 -6.82 -7.19
CA PRO A 95 16.23 -7.17 -8.61
C PRO A 95 14.90 -7.84 -8.93
N ILE A 96 14.36 -8.66 -8.00
CA ILE A 96 13.05 -9.32 -8.15
C ILE A 96 11.95 -8.25 -8.15
N ALA A 97 12.00 -7.29 -7.23
CA ALA A 97 11.03 -6.20 -7.15
C ALA A 97 11.04 -5.32 -8.39
N ILE A 98 12.23 -5.01 -8.96
CA ILE A 98 12.37 -4.27 -10.20
C ILE A 98 11.77 -5.05 -11.37
N GLY A 99 12.09 -6.34 -11.50
CA GLY A 99 11.57 -7.21 -12.55
C GLY A 99 10.04 -7.36 -12.48
N LEU A 100 9.50 -7.67 -11.31
CA LEU A 100 8.05 -7.77 -11.10
C LEU A 100 7.34 -6.42 -11.28
N GLY A 101 7.98 -5.31 -10.85
CA GLY A 101 7.47 -3.97 -11.05
C GLY A 101 7.42 -3.56 -12.52
N TYR A 102 8.45 -3.91 -13.30
CA TYR A 102 8.47 -3.70 -14.75
C TYR A 102 7.38 -4.52 -15.44
N PHE A 103 7.25 -5.80 -15.08
CA PHE A 103 6.20 -6.69 -15.59
C PHE A 103 4.81 -6.11 -15.29
N ALA A 104 4.53 -5.79 -14.03
CA ALA A 104 3.26 -5.22 -13.61
C ALA A 104 2.97 -3.89 -14.31
N GLY A 105 3.95 -2.99 -14.35
CA GLY A 105 3.83 -1.70 -15.03
C GLY A 105 3.53 -1.83 -16.51
N SER A 106 4.18 -2.78 -17.20
CA SER A 106 3.98 -3.05 -18.63
C SER A 106 2.57 -3.57 -18.91
N VAL A 107 2.07 -4.51 -18.09
CA VAL A 107 0.70 -5.05 -18.22
C VAL A 107 -0.34 -3.97 -17.91
N MET A 108 -0.17 -3.24 -16.81
CA MET A 108 -1.09 -2.16 -16.42
C MET A 108 -1.11 -1.02 -17.43
N ASN A 109 0.02 -0.71 -18.07
CA ASN A 109 0.09 0.32 -19.10
C ASN A 109 -0.72 -0.05 -20.34
N LYS A 110 -0.77 -1.34 -20.71
CA LYS A 110 -1.62 -1.83 -21.82
C LYS A 110 -3.11 -1.78 -21.47
N ALA A 111 -3.46 -1.88 -20.20
CA ALA A 111 -4.85 -1.88 -19.70
C ALA A 111 -5.36 -0.47 -19.34
N ARG A 112 -5.11 0.53 -20.22
CA ARG A 112 -5.47 1.93 -19.98
C ARG A 112 -6.93 2.12 -19.57
N GLY A 113 -7.16 2.82 -18.46
CA GLY A 113 -8.48 3.08 -17.89
C GLY A 113 -9.02 1.97 -17.00
N ARG A 114 -8.32 0.82 -16.90
CA ARG A 114 -8.67 -0.32 -16.04
C ARG A 114 -7.50 -0.76 -15.15
N GLU A 115 -6.56 0.15 -14.90
CA GLU A 115 -5.29 -0.14 -14.23
C GLU A 115 -5.48 -0.77 -12.85
N MET A 116 -6.44 -0.29 -12.08
CA MET A 116 -6.70 -0.80 -10.72
C MET A 116 -7.17 -2.26 -10.73
N ILE A 117 -8.13 -2.58 -11.61
CA ILE A 117 -8.64 -3.96 -11.75
C ILE A 117 -7.53 -4.88 -12.26
N THR A 118 -6.77 -4.42 -13.24
CA THR A 118 -5.64 -5.18 -13.80
C THR A 118 -4.57 -5.44 -12.75
N SER A 119 -4.25 -4.45 -11.90
CA SER A 119 -3.27 -4.62 -10.83
C SER A 119 -3.73 -5.63 -9.77
N MET A 120 -5.03 -5.68 -9.47
CA MET A 120 -5.60 -6.65 -8.54
C MET A 120 -5.55 -8.08 -9.12
N ILE A 121 -5.97 -8.26 -10.38
CA ILE A 121 -5.89 -9.56 -11.07
C ILE A 121 -4.45 -10.05 -11.14
N LEU A 122 -3.52 -9.14 -11.45
CA LEU A 122 -2.10 -9.46 -11.53
C LEU A 122 -1.53 -9.86 -10.18
N ALA A 123 -1.95 -9.20 -9.10
CA ALA A 123 -1.57 -9.56 -7.74
C ALA A 123 -1.98 -11.01 -7.42
N PHE A 124 -3.23 -11.40 -7.70
CA PHE A 124 -3.70 -12.78 -7.48
C PHE A 124 -2.96 -13.81 -8.35
N LEU A 125 -2.71 -13.47 -9.62
CA LEU A 125 -1.96 -14.34 -10.53
C LEU A 125 -0.55 -14.63 -9.98
N VAL A 126 0.17 -13.57 -9.61
CA VAL A 126 1.55 -13.69 -9.10
C VAL A 126 1.57 -14.38 -7.72
N THR A 127 0.54 -14.21 -6.88
CA THR A 127 0.40 -14.96 -5.63
C THR A 127 0.36 -16.48 -5.90
N GLY A 128 -0.38 -16.91 -6.91
CA GLY A 128 -0.41 -18.33 -7.30
C GLY A 128 0.97 -18.85 -7.74
N PHE A 129 1.69 -18.09 -8.56
CA PHE A 129 3.07 -18.44 -8.95
C PHE A 129 4.03 -18.43 -7.76
N TYR A 130 3.91 -17.47 -6.87
CA TYR A 130 4.73 -17.41 -5.66
C TYR A 130 4.49 -18.62 -4.74
N GLN A 131 3.23 -19.00 -4.51
CA GLN A 131 2.89 -20.18 -3.72
C GLN A 131 3.42 -21.47 -4.36
N PHE A 132 3.31 -21.61 -5.69
CA PHE A 132 3.91 -22.72 -6.42
C PHE A 132 5.45 -22.77 -6.26
N PHE A 133 6.10 -21.61 -6.39
CA PHE A 133 7.55 -21.49 -6.20
C PHE A 133 7.98 -21.96 -4.80
N VAL A 134 7.31 -21.48 -3.77
CA VAL A 134 7.66 -21.75 -2.38
C VAL A 134 7.37 -23.20 -1.98
N LEU A 135 6.28 -23.78 -2.53
CA LEU A 135 5.85 -25.14 -2.17
C LEU A 135 6.59 -26.25 -2.92
N PHE A 136 6.98 -25.99 -4.18
CA PHE A 136 7.47 -27.05 -5.06
C PHE A 136 8.90 -26.84 -5.55
N ILE A 137 9.35 -25.59 -5.72
CA ILE A 137 10.70 -25.30 -6.24
C ILE A 137 11.70 -25.23 -5.10
N CYS A 138 11.34 -24.59 -3.96
CA CYS A 138 12.18 -24.57 -2.78
C CYS A 138 12.34 -25.96 -2.16
N GLY A 139 13.58 -26.38 -1.97
CA GLY A 139 13.95 -27.71 -1.46
C GLY A 139 14.14 -28.78 -2.54
N LYS A 140 13.50 -28.65 -3.72
CA LYS A 140 13.73 -29.58 -4.85
C LYS A 140 14.77 -29.06 -5.84
N VAL A 141 14.57 -27.83 -6.32
CA VAL A 141 15.41 -27.18 -7.34
C VAL A 141 16.38 -26.23 -6.67
N ILE A 142 15.90 -25.41 -5.75
CA ILE A 142 16.72 -24.52 -4.94
C ILE A 142 16.99 -25.25 -3.62
N PRO A 143 18.26 -25.65 -3.35
CA PRO A 143 18.59 -26.36 -2.12
C PRO A 143 18.34 -25.46 -0.91
N ILE A 144 17.56 -25.94 0.04
CA ILE A 144 17.30 -25.27 1.31
C ILE A 144 18.12 -25.99 2.40
N THR A 145 19.09 -25.28 2.94
CA THR A 145 20.02 -25.80 3.95
C THR A 145 19.42 -25.75 5.35
N ASN A 146 18.61 -24.70 5.61
CA ASN A 146 17.97 -24.52 6.91
C ASN A 146 16.74 -25.43 7.03
N LYS A 147 16.87 -26.48 7.86
CA LYS A 147 15.79 -27.47 8.09
C LYS A 147 14.60 -26.88 8.86
N GLU A 148 14.77 -25.79 9.59
CA GLU A 148 13.70 -25.20 10.39
C GLU A 148 12.60 -24.58 9.53
N ILE A 149 12.96 -24.08 8.35
CA ILE A 149 12.00 -23.47 7.42
C ILE A 149 11.37 -24.47 6.47
N LEU A 150 11.91 -25.70 6.37
CA LEU A 150 11.40 -26.76 5.50
C LEU A 150 10.22 -27.51 6.11
N LEU A 151 9.31 -27.98 5.25
CA LEU A 151 8.29 -28.96 5.61
C LEU A 151 8.93 -30.32 5.91
N SER A 152 8.26 -31.14 6.73
CA SER A 152 8.71 -32.46 7.16
C SER A 152 8.99 -33.41 5.99
N ARG A 153 8.39 -33.18 4.83
CA ARG A 153 8.58 -33.96 3.60
C ARG A 153 9.89 -33.67 2.86
N GLY A 154 10.73 -32.75 3.38
CA GLY A 154 12.04 -32.41 2.82
C GLY A 154 12.03 -31.41 1.67
N TYR A 155 10.87 -30.91 1.23
CA TYR A 155 10.73 -29.84 0.24
C TYR A 155 9.50 -28.99 0.54
N GLY A 156 9.53 -27.76 0.04
CA GLY A 156 8.53 -26.74 0.35
C GLY A 156 8.79 -26.05 1.69
N ILE A 157 8.45 -24.77 1.77
CA ILE A 157 8.63 -23.94 2.96
C ILE A 157 7.41 -24.10 3.89
N ARG A 158 7.63 -24.04 5.20
CA ARG A 158 6.53 -24.02 6.20
C ARG A 158 5.70 -22.77 6.05
N ASN A 159 4.39 -22.88 6.35
CA ASN A 159 3.47 -21.73 6.25
C ASN A 159 3.88 -20.59 7.19
N THR A 160 4.24 -20.89 8.42
CA THR A 160 4.70 -19.90 9.38
C THR A 160 6.14 -20.18 9.76
N ILE A 161 7.00 -19.18 9.56
CA ILE A 161 8.40 -19.22 9.95
C ILE A 161 8.70 -18.06 10.91
N ARG A 162 9.53 -18.35 11.91
CA ARG A 162 10.06 -17.32 12.80
C ARG A 162 11.25 -16.65 12.11
N LEU A 163 11.33 -15.33 12.23
CA LEU A 163 12.37 -14.56 11.56
C LEU A 163 13.55 -14.31 12.49
N GLU A 164 14.75 -14.62 12.04
CA GLU A 164 16.01 -14.27 12.72
C GLU A 164 16.24 -12.74 12.73
N THR A 165 15.57 -12.05 11.84
CA THR A 165 15.60 -10.59 11.68
C THR A 165 14.55 -9.86 12.54
N ALA A 166 13.87 -10.59 13.44
CA ALA A 166 12.85 -10.02 14.31
C ALA A 166 13.43 -8.89 15.18
N GLY A 167 12.74 -7.74 15.21
CA GLY A 167 13.13 -6.58 16.02
C GLY A 167 14.40 -5.84 15.52
N ALA A 168 14.99 -6.24 14.40
CA ALA A 168 16.29 -5.74 13.95
C ALA A 168 16.36 -4.20 13.87
N PHE A 169 15.29 -3.54 13.44
CA PHE A 169 15.19 -2.08 13.40
C PHE A 169 14.52 -1.52 14.65
N ASP A 170 13.50 -2.20 15.18
CA ASP A 170 12.72 -1.72 16.32
C ASP A 170 13.57 -1.69 17.59
N ASP A 171 14.45 -2.69 17.79
CA ASP A 171 15.31 -2.80 18.97
C ASP A 171 16.55 -1.90 18.92
N LEU A 172 16.97 -1.46 17.70
CA LEU A 172 18.20 -0.67 17.51
C LEU A 172 18.17 0.66 18.26
N LEU A 173 17.03 1.36 18.26
CA LEU A 173 16.82 2.64 18.93
C LEU A 173 15.41 2.64 19.58
N MET A 174 15.20 1.73 20.54
CA MET A 174 13.96 1.70 21.29
C MET A 174 13.98 2.75 22.40
N VAL A 175 13.20 3.81 22.24
CA VAL A 175 13.07 4.88 23.23
C VAL A 175 11.86 4.59 24.12
N LYS A 176 12.10 4.51 25.44
CA LYS A 176 11.02 4.36 26.44
C LYS A 176 10.62 5.73 26.96
N VAL A 177 9.45 6.20 26.53
CA VAL A 177 8.90 7.50 26.95
C VAL A 177 7.94 7.29 28.12
N LYS A 178 8.25 7.87 29.27
CA LYS A 178 7.32 7.93 30.40
C LYS A 178 6.40 9.15 30.22
N VAL A 179 5.12 8.89 29.95
CA VAL A 179 4.11 9.96 29.88
C VAL A 179 3.41 10.06 31.23
N PRO A 180 3.35 11.27 31.83
CA PRO A 180 2.60 11.50 33.07
C PRO A 180 1.14 11.05 32.90
N GLY A 181 0.64 10.23 33.83
CA GLY A 181 -0.73 9.69 33.76
C GLY A 181 -0.85 8.31 33.08
N LEU A 182 0.21 7.75 32.48
CA LEU A 182 0.21 6.38 31.97
C LEU A 182 0.94 5.43 32.95
N MET A 183 0.32 4.26 33.22
CA MET A 183 0.89 3.27 34.14
C MET A 183 2.17 2.58 33.59
N ARG A 184 2.37 2.55 32.30
CA ARG A 184 3.54 1.92 31.65
C ARG A 184 4.19 2.86 30.66
N PRO A 185 5.54 2.84 30.53
CA PRO A 185 6.24 3.61 29.52
C PRO A 185 5.82 3.13 28.12
N ILE A 186 5.71 4.07 27.18
CA ILE A 186 5.48 3.76 25.78
C ILE A 186 6.84 3.42 25.16
N GLU A 187 6.96 2.24 24.60
CA GLU A 187 8.10 1.81 23.80
C GLU A 187 7.91 2.34 22.37
N PHE A 188 8.85 3.14 21.93
CA PHE A 188 8.79 3.83 20.65
C PHE A 188 9.94 3.35 19.75
N PRO A 189 9.66 2.68 18.62
CA PRO A 189 10.69 2.18 17.68
C PRO A 189 11.22 3.35 16.84
N PHE A 190 12.09 4.16 17.42
CA PHE A 190 12.55 5.43 16.83
C PHE A 190 13.25 5.24 15.49
N PHE A 191 14.05 4.17 15.34
CA PHE A 191 14.75 3.89 14.09
C PHE A 191 13.80 3.62 12.92
N THR A 192 12.73 2.87 13.16
CA THR A 192 11.70 2.60 12.14
C THR A 192 11.00 3.89 11.70
N TYR A 193 10.76 4.83 12.63
CA TYR A 193 10.24 6.16 12.28
C TYR A 193 11.22 6.99 11.44
N ILE A 194 12.53 6.88 11.68
CA ILE A 194 13.54 7.51 10.81
C ILE A 194 13.44 6.96 9.38
N LEU A 195 13.27 5.65 9.20
CA LEU A 195 13.12 5.05 7.88
C LEU A 195 11.87 5.56 7.15
N ILE A 196 10.75 5.72 7.88
CA ILE A 196 9.54 6.30 7.31
C ILE A 196 9.74 7.77 6.95
N ALA A 197 10.40 8.53 7.82
CA ALA A 197 10.73 9.93 7.53
C ALA A 197 11.60 10.04 6.28
N LEU A 198 12.58 9.17 6.12
CA LEU A 198 13.40 9.08 4.90
C LEU A 198 12.56 8.77 3.66
N ALA A 199 11.61 7.85 3.75
CA ALA A 199 10.67 7.57 2.64
C ALA A 199 9.80 8.79 2.32
N CYS A 200 9.31 9.51 3.32
CA CYS A 200 8.54 10.74 3.12
C CYS A 200 9.40 11.83 2.48
N ILE A 201 10.64 12.02 2.95
CA ILE A 201 11.61 12.97 2.38
C ILE A 201 11.91 12.58 0.93
N PHE A 202 12.13 11.29 0.66
CA PHE A 202 12.31 10.79 -0.70
C PHE A 202 11.13 11.16 -1.61
N VAL A 203 9.89 10.95 -1.17
CA VAL A 203 8.70 11.30 -1.97
C VAL A 203 8.58 12.82 -2.18
N ILE A 204 8.90 13.64 -1.17
CA ILE A 204 8.89 15.10 -1.29
C ILE A 204 9.98 15.56 -2.28
N TRP A 205 11.19 15.04 -2.13
CA TRP A 205 12.30 15.32 -3.04
C TRP A 205 11.98 14.85 -4.46
N PHE A 206 11.51 13.59 -4.62
CA PHE A 206 11.13 13.01 -5.90
C PHE A 206 10.11 13.89 -6.66
N LYS A 207 9.09 14.38 -5.98
CA LYS A 207 8.10 15.30 -6.59
C LYS A 207 8.70 16.58 -7.15
N ARG A 208 9.88 17.01 -6.67
CA ARG A 208 10.59 18.21 -7.14
C ARG A 208 11.57 17.91 -8.27
N THR A 209 11.92 16.64 -8.50
CA THR A 209 12.80 16.23 -9.61
C THR A 209 12.08 16.35 -10.95
N LYS A 210 12.85 16.38 -12.06
CA LYS A 210 12.31 16.36 -13.44
C LYS A 210 11.36 15.16 -13.62
N LEU A 211 11.80 13.97 -13.23
CA LEU A 211 11.00 12.75 -13.36
C LEU A 211 9.68 12.84 -12.56
N GLY A 212 9.70 13.40 -11.36
CA GLY A 212 8.50 13.62 -10.56
C GLY A 212 7.52 14.64 -11.15
N GLN A 213 8.05 15.66 -11.83
CA GLN A 213 7.24 16.63 -12.60
C GLN A 213 6.62 15.96 -13.84
N ASP A 214 7.38 15.11 -14.53
CA ASP A 214 6.86 14.34 -15.67
C ASP A 214 5.73 13.39 -15.23
N PHE A 215 5.89 12.71 -14.08
CA PHE A 215 4.81 11.89 -13.49
C PHE A 215 3.55 12.71 -13.21
N ARG A 216 3.72 13.89 -12.64
CA ARG A 216 2.60 14.79 -12.36
C ARG A 216 1.90 15.26 -13.65
N SER A 217 2.66 15.59 -14.68
CA SER A 217 2.13 16.03 -15.98
C SER A 217 1.33 14.92 -16.64
N VAL A 218 1.86 13.69 -16.67
CA VAL A 218 1.16 12.50 -17.16
C VAL A 218 -0.10 12.20 -16.34
N GLY A 219 -0.02 12.36 -15.01
CA GLY A 219 -1.15 12.15 -14.11
C GLY A 219 -2.28 13.16 -14.28
N GLN A 220 -1.98 14.39 -14.68
CA GLN A 220 -2.99 15.42 -14.97
C GLN A 220 -3.67 15.19 -16.32
N SER A 221 -2.91 14.97 -17.37
CA SER A 221 -3.44 14.68 -18.71
C SER A 221 -2.43 13.96 -19.58
N GLN A 222 -2.68 12.67 -19.82
CA GLN A 222 -1.82 11.85 -20.70
C GLN A 222 -1.75 12.40 -22.12
N ARG A 223 -2.87 12.97 -22.62
CA ARG A 223 -2.93 13.55 -23.98
C ARG A 223 -2.02 14.77 -24.10
N VAL A 224 -2.11 15.71 -23.15
CA VAL A 224 -1.29 16.91 -23.11
C VAL A 224 0.18 16.57 -22.91
N ALA A 225 0.49 15.64 -22.01
CA ALA A 225 1.85 15.19 -21.77
C ALA A 225 2.48 14.57 -23.03
N ASN A 226 1.72 13.75 -23.76
CA ASN A 226 2.19 13.16 -25.02
C ASN A 226 2.43 14.22 -26.10
N SER A 227 1.54 15.22 -26.22
CA SER A 227 1.71 16.36 -27.16
C SER A 227 2.91 17.23 -26.78
N ALA A 228 3.30 17.26 -25.51
CA ALA A 228 4.51 17.93 -25.01
C ALA A 228 5.79 17.09 -25.19
N GLY A 229 5.73 15.93 -25.87
CA GLY A 229 6.88 15.07 -26.15
C GLY A 229 7.29 14.15 -25.01
N LEU A 230 6.50 14.01 -23.94
CA LEU A 230 6.79 13.08 -22.86
C LEU A 230 6.46 11.63 -23.26
N HIS A 231 7.37 10.71 -22.94
CA HIS A 231 7.16 9.27 -23.14
C HIS A 231 6.22 8.68 -22.09
N VAL A 232 4.91 8.91 -22.25
CA VAL A 232 3.85 8.55 -21.29
C VAL A 232 3.94 7.10 -20.84
N ASP A 233 4.15 6.15 -21.76
CA ASP A 233 4.21 4.72 -21.47
C ASP A 233 5.37 4.35 -20.55
N GLN A 234 6.56 4.92 -20.80
CA GLN A 234 7.74 4.69 -19.95
C GLN A 234 7.54 5.27 -18.55
N ILE A 235 7.00 6.49 -18.45
CA ILE A 235 6.71 7.17 -17.19
C ILE A 235 5.74 6.36 -16.34
N ARG A 236 4.70 5.79 -16.94
CA ARG A 236 3.72 4.94 -16.26
C ARG A 236 4.34 3.65 -15.74
N VAL A 237 5.13 2.96 -16.56
CA VAL A 237 5.85 1.74 -16.15
C VAL A 237 6.82 2.06 -15.00
N GLN A 238 7.61 3.13 -15.10
CA GLN A 238 8.54 3.55 -14.07
C GLN A 238 7.84 3.86 -12.74
N SER A 239 6.63 4.45 -12.78
CA SER A 239 5.87 4.74 -11.57
C SER A 239 5.48 3.48 -10.79
N VAL A 240 5.10 2.43 -11.50
CA VAL A 240 4.78 1.12 -10.90
C VAL A 240 6.05 0.46 -10.36
N MET A 241 7.15 0.49 -11.11
CA MET A 241 8.45 -0.05 -10.67
C MET A 241 8.91 0.58 -9.36
N ILE A 242 8.93 1.91 -9.28
CA ILE A 242 9.35 2.63 -8.06
C ILE A 242 8.41 2.27 -6.89
N SER A 243 7.10 2.22 -7.14
CA SER A 243 6.11 1.81 -6.13
C SER A 243 6.35 0.39 -5.62
N THR A 244 6.67 -0.55 -6.52
CA THR A 244 6.94 -1.95 -6.17
C THR A 244 8.22 -2.10 -5.34
N VAL A 245 9.27 -1.34 -5.69
CA VAL A 245 10.52 -1.30 -4.90
C VAL A 245 10.28 -0.69 -3.51
N LEU A 246 9.53 0.41 -3.42
CA LEU A 246 9.17 0.99 -2.12
C LEU A 246 8.33 0.01 -1.28
N ALA A 247 7.40 -0.70 -1.91
CA ALA A 247 6.59 -1.70 -1.22
C ALA A 247 7.44 -2.89 -0.71
N MET A 248 8.48 -3.28 -1.43
CA MET A 248 9.45 -4.27 -0.98
C MET A 248 10.14 -3.83 0.33
N PHE A 249 10.64 -2.59 0.38
CA PHE A 249 11.21 -2.06 1.62
C PHE A 249 10.18 -1.97 2.75
N GLY A 250 8.96 -1.53 2.44
CA GLY A 250 7.86 -1.48 3.41
C GLY A 250 7.54 -2.86 4.00
N GLN A 251 7.56 -3.92 3.17
CA GLN A 251 7.33 -5.27 3.64
C GLN A 251 8.47 -5.80 4.51
N LEU A 252 9.73 -5.45 4.23
CA LEU A 252 10.86 -5.82 5.10
C LEU A 252 10.72 -5.18 6.50
N ILE A 253 10.31 -3.90 6.55
CA ILE A 253 10.01 -3.20 7.80
C ILE A 253 8.85 -3.88 8.54
N PHE A 254 7.80 -4.26 7.81
CA PHE A 254 6.66 -4.99 8.38
C PHE A 254 7.07 -6.32 8.99
N LEU A 255 7.83 -7.13 8.26
CA LEU A 255 8.24 -8.48 8.68
C LEU A 255 9.14 -8.45 9.92
N GLN A 256 10.12 -7.54 9.98
CA GLN A 256 10.99 -7.45 11.12
C GLN A 256 10.23 -7.03 12.39
N SER A 257 9.21 -6.17 12.26
CA SER A 257 8.40 -5.72 13.40
C SER A 257 7.47 -6.82 13.96
N ILE A 258 6.93 -7.68 13.09
CA ILE A 258 6.11 -8.83 13.54
C ILE A 258 6.96 -9.98 14.06
N GLY A 259 8.17 -10.17 13.52
CA GLY A 259 9.08 -11.26 13.89
C GLY A 259 8.68 -12.65 13.40
N THR A 260 7.56 -12.76 12.68
CA THR A 260 7.08 -13.99 12.05
C THR A 260 6.59 -13.69 10.63
N MET A 261 6.72 -14.67 9.73
CA MET A 261 6.24 -14.54 8.37
C MET A 261 5.26 -15.67 8.05
N ASN A 262 4.06 -15.30 7.61
CA ASN A 262 3.16 -16.24 6.97
C ASN A 262 3.53 -16.30 5.48
N VAL A 263 4.09 -17.44 5.09
CA VAL A 263 4.69 -17.59 3.77
C VAL A 263 3.64 -17.62 2.66
N TYR A 264 2.51 -18.29 2.87
CA TYR A 264 1.54 -18.49 1.78
C TYR A 264 0.57 -17.34 1.61
N SER A 265 0.13 -16.72 2.70
CA SER A 265 -0.92 -15.70 2.68
C SER A 265 -0.51 -14.35 3.28
N GLY A 266 0.75 -14.19 3.68
CA GLY A 266 1.22 -12.97 4.36
C GLY A 266 1.19 -11.70 3.51
N THR A 267 1.05 -11.82 2.19
CA THR A 267 0.95 -10.68 1.26
C THR A 267 -0.45 -10.46 0.70
N ASP A 268 -1.41 -11.36 0.96
CA ASP A 268 -2.73 -11.33 0.33
C ASP A 268 -3.50 -10.04 0.61
N GLN A 269 -3.39 -9.53 1.83
CA GLN A 269 -4.11 -8.34 2.27
C GLN A 269 -3.25 -7.06 2.25
N THR A 270 -1.96 -7.16 1.93
CA THR A 270 -1.02 -6.03 2.00
C THR A 270 -1.48 -4.85 1.15
N SER A 271 -1.85 -5.08 -0.10
CA SER A 271 -2.30 -4.03 -1.01
C SER A 271 -3.66 -3.47 -0.63
N LEU A 272 -4.58 -4.31 -0.16
CA LEU A 272 -5.92 -3.89 0.28
C LEU A 272 -5.85 -3.02 1.53
N PHE A 273 -5.04 -3.41 2.52
CA PHE A 273 -4.89 -2.65 3.76
C PHE A 273 -4.18 -1.31 3.54
N ALA A 274 -3.13 -1.28 2.71
CA ALA A 274 -2.48 -0.03 2.34
C ALA A 274 -3.42 0.90 1.57
N ALA A 275 -4.23 0.36 0.64
CA ALA A 275 -5.23 1.11 -0.11
C ALA A 275 -6.36 1.61 0.81
N ALA A 276 -6.87 0.76 1.71
CA ALA A 276 -7.89 1.15 2.67
C ALA A 276 -7.37 2.26 3.59
N ALA A 277 -6.16 2.12 4.12
CA ALA A 277 -5.56 3.12 5.00
C ALA A 277 -5.46 4.49 4.32
N ILE A 278 -4.94 4.58 3.09
CA ILE A 278 -4.79 5.86 2.40
C ILE A 278 -6.14 6.51 2.06
N LEU A 279 -7.16 5.71 1.74
CA LEU A 279 -8.52 6.16 1.46
C LEU A 279 -9.25 6.63 2.72
N VAL A 280 -9.09 5.90 3.83
CA VAL A 280 -9.59 6.30 5.16
C VAL A 280 -8.98 7.63 5.58
N GLY A 281 -7.73 7.91 5.23
CA GLY A 281 -7.09 9.19 5.45
C GLY A 281 -7.56 10.34 4.57
N GLY A 282 -8.56 10.11 3.71
CA GLY A 282 -9.16 11.13 2.85
C GLY A 282 -8.43 11.34 1.52
N ALA A 283 -7.52 10.43 1.14
CA ALA A 283 -6.99 10.42 -0.21
C ALA A 283 -8.07 9.99 -1.21
N SER A 284 -7.86 10.35 -2.46
CA SER A 284 -8.64 9.84 -3.58
C SER A 284 -7.75 9.01 -4.51
N VAL A 285 -8.36 8.31 -5.43
CA VAL A 285 -7.64 7.55 -6.47
C VAL A 285 -6.79 8.45 -7.38
N ALA A 286 -7.12 9.75 -7.42
CA ALA A 286 -6.41 10.73 -8.26
C ALA A 286 -5.44 11.62 -7.47
N LYS A 287 -5.56 11.70 -6.14
CA LYS A 287 -4.73 12.59 -5.31
C LYS A 287 -4.50 12.00 -3.94
N ALA A 288 -3.24 11.84 -3.58
CA ALA A 288 -2.80 11.41 -2.27
C ALA A 288 -1.68 12.32 -1.76
N THR A 289 -1.68 12.55 -0.45
CA THR A 289 -0.67 13.35 0.26
C THR A 289 -0.12 12.58 1.45
N ILE A 290 1.06 12.97 1.93
CA ILE A 290 1.68 12.34 3.10
C ILE A 290 0.78 12.44 4.35
N PRO A 291 0.13 13.57 4.68
CA PRO A 291 -0.81 13.63 5.79
C PRO A 291 -1.96 12.63 5.69
N ASN A 292 -2.49 12.39 4.48
CA ASN A 292 -3.53 11.37 4.28
C ASN A 292 -3.07 9.98 4.71
N ILE A 293 -1.78 9.64 4.49
CA ILE A 293 -1.24 8.35 4.91
C ILE A 293 -1.26 8.21 6.43
N PHE A 294 -0.67 9.16 7.14
CA PHE A 294 -0.56 9.06 8.61
C PHE A 294 -1.92 9.09 9.30
N ILE A 295 -2.81 9.98 8.87
CA ILE A 295 -4.19 10.03 9.36
C ILE A 295 -4.90 8.70 9.06
N GLY A 296 -4.76 8.20 7.85
CA GLY A 296 -5.43 7.00 7.43
C GLY A 296 -4.92 5.74 8.11
N VAL A 297 -3.60 5.57 8.21
CA VAL A 297 -2.99 4.43 8.92
C VAL A 297 -3.38 4.47 10.39
N ALA A 298 -3.33 5.65 11.05
CA ALA A 298 -3.73 5.78 12.45
C ALA A 298 -5.20 5.40 12.65
N LEU A 299 -6.13 5.96 11.88
CA LEU A 299 -7.56 5.66 12.01
C LEU A 299 -7.87 4.20 11.67
N PHE A 300 -7.35 3.70 10.56
CA PHE A 300 -7.59 2.34 10.10
C PHE A 300 -7.11 1.31 11.13
N HIS A 301 -5.87 1.43 11.61
CA HIS A 301 -5.33 0.49 12.59
C HIS A 301 -5.92 0.65 13.99
N THR A 302 -6.32 1.85 14.40
CA THR A 302 -7.07 2.02 15.64
C THR A 302 -8.37 1.24 15.60
N MET A 303 -9.11 1.32 14.51
CA MET A 303 -10.32 0.52 14.31
C MET A 303 -10.00 -0.98 14.35
N PHE A 304 -8.92 -1.42 13.71
CA PHE A 304 -8.49 -2.81 13.71
C PHE A 304 -8.17 -3.36 15.11
N ILE A 305 -7.65 -2.52 16.02
CA ILE A 305 -7.34 -2.91 17.38
C ILE A 305 -8.62 -2.98 18.23
N VAL A 306 -9.48 -1.99 18.09
CA VAL A 306 -10.59 -1.75 19.02
C VAL A 306 -11.82 -2.61 18.71
N MET A 307 -12.12 -2.82 17.40
CA MET A 307 -13.36 -3.47 16.95
C MET A 307 -13.61 -4.88 17.48
N PRO A 308 -12.62 -5.80 17.54
CA PRO A 308 -12.87 -7.16 18.02
C PRO A 308 -13.37 -7.17 19.47
N ASN A 309 -12.76 -6.34 20.33
CA ASN A 309 -13.13 -6.25 21.72
C ASN A 309 -14.43 -5.48 21.94
N ALA A 310 -14.66 -4.41 21.21
CA ALA A 310 -15.93 -3.69 21.21
C ALA A 310 -17.09 -4.59 20.76
N GLY A 311 -16.88 -5.39 19.72
CA GLY A 311 -17.84 -6.40 19.26
C GLY A 311 -18.13 -7.46 20.32
N LYS A 312 -17.07 -7.94 21.02
CA LYS A 312 -17.23 -8.86 22.15
C LYS A 312 -18.05 -8.24 23.28
N ALA A 313 -17.81 -6.98 23.61
CA ALA A 313 -18.54 -6.29 24.68
C ALA A 313 -20.04 -6.12 24.36
N LEU A 314 -20.37 -5.89 23.08
CA LEU A 314 -21.77 -5.70 22.65
C LEU A 314 -22.54 -7.01 22.47
N THR A 315 -21.89 -8.07 22.00
CA THR A 315 -22.56 -9.29 21.54
C THR A 315 -22.16 -10.55 22.30
N GLY A 316 -21.18 -10.46 23.19
CA GLY A 316 -20.58 -11.62 23.88
C GLY A 316 -19.64 -12.44 23.01
N ASN A 317 -19.57 -12.22 21.70
CA ASN A 317 -18.77 -12.99 20.74
C ASN A 317 -17.73 -12.10 20.02
N PRO A 318 -16.41 -12.33 20.19
CA PRO A 318 -15.37 -11.55 19.54
C PRO A 318 -15.36 -11.73 18.00
N ALA A 319 -15.85 -12.86 17.48
CA ALA A 319 -15.91 -13.11 16.03
C ALA A 319 -16.79 -12.09 15.29
N ILE A 320 -17.86 -11.60 15.94
CA ILE A 320 -18.72 -10.58 15.34
C ILE A 320 -17.94 -9.27 15.14
N GLY A 321 -17.12 -8.87 16.09
CA GLY A 321 -16.26 -7.70 15.96
C GLY A 321 -15.22 -7.84 14.83
N GLU A 322 -14.67 -9.05 14.66
CA GLU A 322 -13.74 -9.38 13.56
C GLU A 322 -14.44 -9.30 12.20
N TYR A 323 -15.62 -9.84 12.06
CA TYR A 323 -16.40 -9.75 10.82
C TYR A 323 -16.80 -8.30 10.52
N PHE A 324 -17.20 -7.54 11.52
CA PHE A 324 -17.53 -6.14 11.35
C PHE A 324 -16.33 -5.30 10.93
N ARG A 325 -15.16 -5.53 11.53
CA ARG A 325 -13.88 -4.94 11.13
C ARG A 325 -13.56 -5.22 9.66
N SER A 326 -13.67 -6.48 9.24
CA SER A 326 -13.41 -6.91 7.87
C SER A 326 -14.40 -6.29 6.89
N PHE A 327 -15.69 -6.29 7.24
CA PHE A 327 -16.74 -5.66 6.45
C PHE A 327 -16.50 -4.16 6.22
N ILE A 328 -16.16 -3.42 7.27
CA ILE A 328 -15.84 -1.99 7.14
C ILE A 328 -14.61 -1.78 6.26
N SER A 329 -13.55 -2.58 6.45
CA SER A 329 -12.31 -2.45 5.67
C SER A 329 -12.55 -2.63 4.17
N TYR A 330 -13.23 -3.70 3.79
CA TYR A 330 -13.58 -3.95 2.38
C TYR A 330 -14.64 -2.98 1.86
N GLY A 331 -15.60 -2.62 2.71
CA GLY A 331 -16.65 -1.66 2.40
C GLY A 331 -16.11 -0.27 2.07
N VAL A 332 -15.10 0.20 2.80
CA VAL A 332 -14.45 1.50 2.53
C VAL A 332 -13.72 1.49 1.20
N VAL A 333 -12.96 0.41 0.89
CA VAL A 333 -12.28 0.27 -0.40
C VAL A 333 -13.31 0.27 -1.53
N THR A 334 -14.36 -0.54 -1.39
CA THR A 334 -15.44 -0.64 -2.39
C THR A 334 -16.14 0.71 -2.58
N LEU A 335 -16.53 1.36 -1.49
CA LEU A 335 -17.19 2.67 -1.54
C LEU A 335 -16.32 3.72 -2.23
N ALA A 336 -15.04 3.78 -1.89
CA ALA A 336 -14.11 4.72 -2.51
C ALA A 336 -13.94 4.47 -4.01
N LEU A 337 -13.87 3.20 -4.43
CA LEU A 337 -13.78 2.82 -5.85
C LEU A 337 -15.07 3.18 -6.60
N VAL A 338 -16.24 2.91 -6.03
CA VAL A 338 -17.55 3.26 -6.60
C VAL A 338 -17.70 4.77 -6.74
N MET A 339 -17.39 5.53 -5.68
CA MET A 339 -17.43 6.99 -5.71
C MET A 339 -16.49 7.58 -6.76
N HIS A 340 -15.29 6.99 -6.93
CA HIS A 340 -14.35 7.40 -7.95
C HIS A 340 -14.90 7.11 -9.36
N ALA A 341 -15.44 5.92 -9.60
CA ALA A 341 -16.05 5.55 -10.87
C ALA A 341 -17.21 6.48 -11.22
N TRP A 342 -18.07 6.77 -10.24
CA TRP A 342 -19.20 7.70 -10.40
C TRP A 342 -18.74 9.13 -10.69
N SER A 343 -17.75 9.64 -9.96
CA SER A 343 -17.16 10.96 -10.18
C SER A 343 -16.58 11.10 -11.60
N ARG A 344 -15.87 10.06 -12.08
CA ARG A 344 -15.36 10.02 -13.47
C ARG A 344 -16.48 9.98 -14.52
N ALA A 345 -17.55 9.22 -14.25
CA ALA A 345 -18.70 9.17 -15.14
C ALA A 345 -19.37 10.54 -15.24
N LYS A 346 -19.62 11.19 -14.10
CA LYS A 346 -20.19 12.53 -14.02
C LYS A 346 -19.33 13.57 -14.75
N ALA A 347 -18.03 13.58 -14.54
CA ALA A 347 -17.10 14.49 -15.21
C ALA A 347 -17.15 14.34 -16.75
N ARG A 348 -17.23 13.10 -17.25
CA ARG A 348 -17.38 12.83 -18.69
C ARG A 348 -18.73 13.32 -19.24
N ASP A 349 -19.78 13.18 -18.48
CA ASP A 349 -21.11 13.67 -18.90
C ASP A 349 -21.16 15.20 -18.93
N ASP A 350 -20.55 15.86 -17.96
CA ASP A 350 -20.45 17.32 -17.92
C ASP A 350 -19.58 17.85 -19.07
N GLU A 351 -18.47 17.18 -19.42
CA GLU A 351 -17.65 17.51 -20.57
C GLU A 351 -18.43 17.34 -21.90
N ARG A 352 -19.17 16.24 -22.03
CA ARG A 352 -20.05 16.01 -23.19
C ARG A 352 -21.14 17.08 -23.33
N LYS A 353 -21.73 17.53 -22.22
CA LYS A 353 -22.73 18.59 -22.19
C LYS A 353 -22.13 19.94 -22.60
N ARG A 354 -20.89 20.25 -22.13
CA ARG A 354 -20.18 21.46 -22.53
C ARG A 354 -19.89 21.45 -24.04
N LEU A 355 -19.30 20.37 -24.56
CA LEU A 355 -19.02 20.23 -25.99
C LEU A 355 -20.26 20.31 -26.87
N ARG A 356 -21.41 19.85 -26.39
CA ARG A 356 -22.71 20.01 -27.10
C ARG A 356 -23.16 21.45 -27.12
N ARG A 357 -23.06 22.17 -25.99
CA ARG A 357 -23.40 23.61 -25.90
C ARG A 357 -22.51 24.43 -26.80
N ASP A 358 -21.20 24.23 -26.74
CA ASP A 358 -20.24 24.95 -27.60
C ASP A 358 -20.53 24.75 -29.08
N LYS A 359 -20.93 23.53 -29.50
CA LYS A 359 -21.33 23.24 -30.89
C LYS A 359 -22.66 23.92 -31.26
N THR A 360 -23.61 24.01 -30.34
CA THR A 360 -24.91 24.67 -30.58
C THR A 360 -24.69 26.17 -30.70
N ASP A 361 -23.91 26.75 -29.80
CA ASP A 361 -23.59 28.20 -29.80
C ASP A 361 -22.80 28.61 -31.06
N ALA A 362 -21.85 27.74 -31.50
CA ALA A 362 -21.12 27.96 -32.75
C ALA A 362 -22.03 27.86 -33.99
N ALA A 363 -22.99 26.95 -33.99
CA ALA A 363 -23.95 26.79 -35.08
C ALA A 363 -24.93 27.96 -35.16
N GLU A 364 -25.37 28.50 -34.01
CA GLU A 364 -26.20 29.69 -33.93
C GLU A 364 -25.45 30.96 -34.35
N ALA A 365 -24.17 31.10 -33.94
CA ALA A 365 -23.31 32.17 -34.37
C ALA A 365 -23.10 32.19 -35.89
N ALA A 366 -22.85 31.01 -36.47
CA ALA A 366 -22.71 30.84 -37.93
C ALA A 366 -23.99 31.17 -38.70
N LYS A 367 -25.18 30.80 -38.15
CA LYS A 367 -26.45 31.17 -38.74
C LYS A 367 -26.73 32.67 -38.70
N LYS A 368 -26.38 33.37 -37.58
CA LYS A 368 -26.49 34.83 -37.46
C LYS A 368 -25.58 35.54 -38.44
N ALA A 369 -24.32 35.10 -38.55
CA ALA A 369 -23.36 35.67 -39.50
C ALA A 369 -23.77 35.44 -40.99
N SER A 370 -24.42 34.33 -41.32
CA SER A 370 -24.94 34.09 -42.65
C SER A 370 -26.20 34.89 -42.96
N ALA A 371 -27.01 35.23 -41.95
CA ALA A 371 -28.20 36.08 -42.09
C ALA A 371 -27.86 37.56 -42.24
N GLU A 372 -26.77 38.05 -41.63
CA GLU A 372 -26.26 39.41 -41.79
C GLU A 372 -25.55 39.67 -43.14
N ASN A 373 -25.08 38.62 -43.82
CA ASN A 373 -24.40 38.72 -45.11
C ASN A 373 -25.31 38.46 -46.32
N THR A 374 -26.62 38.38 -46.15
CA THR A 374 -27.58 38.31 -47.28
C THR A 374 -28.03 39.73 -47.64
N PRO A 375 -27.73 40.20 -48.87
CA PRO A 375 -28.03 41.59 -49.31
C PRO A 375 -29.53 41.88 -49.42
#